data_b2da1e743c45181e25cab5359d27d74d
#
_entry.id   b2da1e743c45181e25cab5359d27d74d
#
_cell.length_a   1.000
_cell.length_b   1.000
_cell.length_c   1.000
_cell.angle_alpha   90.00
_cell.angle_beta   90.00
_cell.angle_gamma   90.00
#
_symmetry.space_group_name_H-M   'P 1'
#
loop_
_entity.id
_entity.type
_entity.pdbx_description
1 polymer ?
#
loop_
_entity_poly.entity_id
_entity_poly.type
_entity_poly.pdbx_seq_one_letter_code
_entity_poly.pdbx_strand_id
1 'polypeptide(L)'
;MPRRNKKSGGGNGGPGGKGRNNDSNSEDESFDNVSVYSHVSEVASSEANDELANERFEEKFEKALEQATEKSAQTRVQALQAICELLMHRYMPDFVEDRKMTLMDFVEKSIRRGKGQEQVWGARLAPLLVLQLGGEEGISKAMNQFLLTTVQDKSVGFDARAKCCTALGLLNFLGCEDVGELVQLMQFFETIFAGSYLRGDDKTPISVTSEAGALHAEALSSWGLLLTLIPSGDSVSLMTTGQNMFPSIKKFLGLLQSPHLDVRMAAGETIALILESGRAHDSDFLEENIAELCDAVKQLATDSHKYRAKRDRKAQRATFRDVLRYLEEDISPEINIRFGHESLILDSWSIHHQYSSLCTVMGPGMTSQLQENEFIRDIFQLGPRPTNTGINGNAKVKQSKLERHLVNAAAFKARSISRGKNRDKRSAVVT
;
A
#
# COMPACT_ATOMS: atom_id res chain seq x y z
N MET A 1 -19.22 -12.04 61.41
CA MET A 1 -19.65 -11.12 62.50
C MET A 1 -18.59 -10.03 62.66
N PRO A 2 -18.95 -8.82 63.00
CA PRO A 2 -19.51 -7.74 62.14
C PRO A 2 -18.79 -6.40 62.36
N ARG A 3 -19.09 -5.41 61.52
CA ARG A 3 -19.59 -4.04 61.84
C ARG A 3 -19.17 -3.07 60.75
N ARG A 4 -20.03 -2.57 59.94
CA ARG A 4 -21.06 -1.49 60.05
C ARG A 4 -20.53 -0.18 60.64
N ASN A 5 -20.55 0.88 59.75
CA ASN A 5 -21.17 2.19 60.01
C ASN A 5 -21.01 3.02 58.69
N LYS A 6 -22.00 3.44 58.01
CA LYS A 6 -23.17 4.34 58.18
C LYS A 6 -22.82 5.81 58.48
N LYS A 7 -23.27 6.62 57.56
CA LYS A 7 -24.04 7.88 57.61
C LYS A 7 -23.37 9.00 56.79
N SER A 8 -23.97 9.71 55.98
CA SER A 8 -25.24 10.44 55.74
C SER A 8 -24.82 11.84 55.31
N GLY A 9 -25.40 12.56 54.41
CA GLY A 9 -26.70 12.77 53.89
C GLY A 9 -26.79 14.19 53.35
N GLY A 10 -27.82 14.47 52.55
CA GLY A 10 -28.40 15.79 52.22
C GLY A 10 -27.92 16.30 50.85
N GLY A 11 -28.69 16.50 49.85
CA GLY A 11 -30.10 16.79 49.69
C GLY A 11 -30.28 18.15 49.03
N ASN A 12 -30.87 18.20 47.85
CA ASN A 12 -31.74 19.18 47.21
C ASN A 12 -31.42 19.31 45.73
N GLY A 13 -32.25 19.10 44.73
CA GLY A 13 -33.63 19.47 44.56
C GLY A 13 -33.77 20.09 43.16
N GLY A 14 -34.26 19.43 42.17
CA GLY A 14 -34.91 19.45 40.90
C GLY A 14 -34.98 20.79 40.10
N PRO A 15 -35.74 20.88 39.03
CA PRO A 15 -36.18 19.86 38.04
C PRO A 15 -35.99 20.30 36.57
N GLY A 16 -36.10 19.37 35.66
CA GLY A 16 -36.77 19.58 34.38
C GLY A 16 -35.97 20.12 33.20
N GLY A 17 -35.78 19.26 32.19
CA GLY A 17 -35.38 19.67 30.87
C GLY A 17 -35.21 18.47 29.94
N LYS A 18 -36.33 17.97 29.35
CA LYS A 18 -36.32 17.05 28.23
C LYS A 18 -35.67 17.72 27.00
N GLY A 19 -34.46 17.41 26.66
CA GLY A 19 -33.82 17.73 25.38
C GLY A 19 -33.80 16.52 24.48
N ARG A 20 -34.57 16.59 23.43
CA ARG A 20 -34.52 15.63 22.31
C ARG A 20 -33.14 15.65 21.69
N ASN A 21 -32.47 14.50 21.69
CA ASN A 21 -31.31 14.23 20.80
C ASN A 21 -31.83 14.17 19.38
N ASN A 22 -31.54 15.18 18.60
CA ASN A 22 -31.54 15.12 17.16
C ASN A 22 -30.17 14.57 16.76
N ASP A 23 -30.11 13.30 16.42
CA ASP A 23 -29.03 12.71 15.61
C ASP A 23 -29.12 13.27 14.19
N SER A 24 -28.47 14.42 13.97
CA SER A 24 -28.13 14.86 12.63
C SER A 24 -26.73 14.35 12.32
N ASN A 25 -26.67 13.16 11.75
CA ASN A 25 -25.49 12.56 11.17
C ASN A 25 -25.09 13.37 9.93
N SER A 26 -24.20 14.36 10.07
CA SER A 26 -23.49 14.96 8.94
C SER A 26 -22.21 14.16 8.74
N GLU A 27 -22.29 13.09 7.97
CA GLU A 27 -21.13 12.37 7.43
C GLU A 27 -20.52 13.21 6.29
N ASP A 28 -19.65 14.14 6.65
CA ASP A 28 -18.74 14.81 5.72
C ASP A 28 -17.39 14.98 6.40
N GLU A 29 -16.75 13.85 6.70
CA GLU A 29 -15.34 13.82 7.05
C GLU A 29 -14.54 13.39 5.82
N SER A 30 -14.01 14.42 5.13
CA SER A 30 -12.96 14.33 4.14
C SER A 30 -11.85 13.36 4.59
N PHE A 31 -11.34 12.62 3.61
CA PHE A 31 -10.21 11.70 3.70
C PHE A 31 -8.94 12.42 4.17
N ASP A 32 -8.76 12.57 5.48
CA ASP A 32 -7.53 13.07 6.10
C ASP A 32 -6.80 11.97 6.88
N ASN A 33 -6.65 10.77 6.32
CA ASN A 33 -6.04 9.67 7.06
C ASN A 33 -4.87 8.96 6.36
N VAL A 34 -4.22 9.62 5.39
CA VAL A 34 -2.89 9.20 4.91
C VAL A 34 -1.79 10.16 5.40
N SER A 35 -2.14 11.19 6.18
CA SER A 35 -1.22 12.23 6.67
C SER A 35 -0.80 12.04 8.12
N VAL A 36 -0.41 10.86 8.56
CA VAL A 36 0.07 10.68 9.95
C VAL A 36 1.60 10.62 10.07
N TYR A 37 2.34 10.81 8.99
CA TYR A 37 3.80 10.88 9.06
C TYR A 37 4.38 12.13 8.39
N SER A 38 3.74 13.29 8.58
CA SER A 38 4.40 14.56 8.33
C SER A 38 5.16 14.99 9.58
N HIS A 39 6.29 14.37 9.87
CA HIS A 39 7.30 15.00 10.67
C HIS A 39 7.95 16.06 9.81
N VAL A 40 7.56 17.31 10.03
CA VAL A 40 8.26 18.48 9.51
C VAL A 40 9.68 18.46 10.07
N SER A 41 10.62 17.95 9.30
CA SER A 41 12.03 18.21 9.52
C SER A 41 12.32 19.59 8.95
N GLU A 42 12.59 20.56 9.81
CA GLU A 42 13.17 21.85 9.41
C GLU A 42 14.56 21.58 8.83
N VAL A 43 14.64 21.64 7.50
CA VAL A 43 15.91 21.53 6.81
C VAL A 43 16.52 22.93 6.70
N ALA A 44 17.43 23.24 7.62
CA ALA A 44 18.57 24.08 7.32
C ALA A 44 19.77 23.13 7.19
N SER A 45 19.89 22.44 6.06
CA SER A 45 21.05 21.62 5.78
C SER A 45 22.20 22.52 5.28
N SER A 46 23.24 22.70 6.10
CA SER A 46 24.57 22.97 5.60
C SER A 46 25.15 21.63 5.11
N GLU A 47 25.96 21.64 4.05
CA GLU A 47 26.67 20.45 3.53
C GLU A 47 27.34 19.64 4.63
N ALA A 48 27.89 20.31 5.64
CA ALA A 48 28.49 19.70 6.84
C ALA A 48 27.48 18.85 7.68
N ASN A 49 26.18 19.17 7.65
CA ASN A 49 25.17 18.38 8.34
C ASN A 49 24.80 17.10 7.56
N ASP A 50 24.89 17.16 6.24
CA ASP A 50 24.62 16.01 5.37
C ASP A 50 25.78 15.02 5.41
N GLU A 51 27.06 15.51 5.44
CA GLU A 51 28.24 14.65 5.63
C GLU A 51 28.20 13.92 6.98
N LEU A 52 27.94 14.63 8.07
CA LEU A 52 27.82 14.02 9.40
C LEU A 52 26.64 13.02 9.48
N ALA A 53 25.56 13.27 8.75
CA ALA A 53 24.43 12.36 8.68
C ALA A 53 24.74 11.11 7.84
N ASN A 54 25.58 11.22 6.80
CA ASN A 54 26.09 10.10 6.02
C ASN A 54 27.05 9.24 6.84
N GLU A 55 28.04 9.85 7.51
CA GLU A 55 28.93 9.12 8.42
C GLU A 55 28.17 8.32 9.48
N ARG A 56 27.16 8.90 10.10
CA ARG A 56 26.32 8.21 11.09
C ARG A 56 25.48 7.09 10.47
N PHE A 57 25.05 7.24 9.22
CA PHE A 57 24.35 6.18 8.48
C PHE A 57 25.30 5.02 8.24
N GLU A 58 26.49 5.29 7.73
CA GLU A 58 27.51 4.30 7.41
C GLU A 58 27.93 3.53 8.67
N GLU A 59 28.23 4.22 9.78
CA GLU A 59 28.56 3.58 11.06
C GLU A 59 27.47 2.64 11.56
N LYS A 60 26.21 3.07 11.49
CA LYS A 60 25.08 2.23 11.90
C LYS A 60 24.88 1.03 10.97
N PHE A 61 25.10 1.25 9.68
CA PHE A 61 24.95 0.20 8.67
C PHE A 61 26.04 -0.86 8.83
N GLU A 62 27.30 -0.48 8.99
CA GLU A 62 28.42 -1.41 9.23
C GLU A 62 28.20 -2.22 10.50
N LYS A 63 27.79 -1.59 11.58
CA LYS A 63 27.43 -2.28 12.82
C LYS A 63 26.31 -3.31 12.59
N ALA A 64 25.29 -2.97 11.80
CA ALA A 64 24.21 -3.89 11.46
C ALA A 64 24.71 -5.06 10.58
N LEU A 65 25.62 -4.81 9.63
CA LEU A 65 26.27 -5.88 8.86
C LEU A 65 27.04 -6.88 9.74
N GLU A 66 27.82 -6.37 10.69
CA GLU A 66 28.51 -7.24 11.66
C GLU A 66 27.53 -8.09 12.47
N GLN A 67 26.47 -7.48 13.00
CA GLN A 67 25.44 -8.15 13.76
C GLN A 67 24.65 -9.19 12.93
N ALA A 68 24.51 -9.00 11.64
CA ALA A 68 23.83 -9.96 10.75
C ALA A 68 24.61 -11.28 10.58
N THR A 69 25.92 -11.30 10.95
CA THR A 69 26.75 -12.51 10.95
C THR A 69 26.76 -13.29 12.27
N GLU A 70 26.14 -12.73 13.30
CA GLU A 70 26.15 -13.32 14.63
C GLU A 70 25.41 -14.67 14.71
N LYS A 71 25.79 -15.51 15.71
CA LYS A 71 25.18 -16.84 15.91
C LYS A 71 23.73 -16.76 16.38
N SER A 72 23.38 -15.71 17.12
CA SER A 72 22.04 -15.50 17.67
C SER A 72 21.05 -15.14 16.57
N ALA A 73 20.00 -15.94 16.38
CA ALA A 73 18.94 -15.63 15.41
C ALA A 73 18.23 -14.31 15.71
N GLN A 74 18.03 -13.99 16.99
CA GLN A 74 17.41 -12.73 17.38
C GLN A 74 18.29 -11.52 17.02
N THR A 75 19.59 -11.62 17.19
CA THR A 75 20.56 -10.57 16.80
C THR A 75 20.52 -10.38 15.29
N ARG A 76 20.51 -11.47 14.51
CA ARG A 76 20.41 -11.38 13.04
C ARG A 76 19.10 -10.74 12.58
N VAL A 77 17.96 -11.08 13.21
CA VAL A 77 16.66 -10.43 12.93
C VAL A 77 16.70 -8.93 13.19
N GLN A 78 17.26 -8.51 14.33
CA GLN A 78 17.40 -7.09 14.66
C GLN A 78 18.33 -6.37 13.66
N ALA A 79 19.40 -7.04 13.25
CA ALA A 79 20.33 -6.52 12.26
C ALA A 79 19.67 -6.33 10.89
N LEU A 80 18.96 -7.34 10.38
CA LEU A 80 18.20 -7.27 9.13
C LEU A 80 17.13 -6.16 9.17
N GLN A 81 16.44 -6.04 10.31
CA GLN A 81 15.48 -4.97 10.53
C GLN A 81 16.15 -3.59 10.44
N ALA A 82 17.28 -3.40 11.13
CA ALA A 82 18.03 -2.15 11.11
C ALA A 82 18.54 -1.80 9.70
N ILE A 83 19.05 -2.78 8.94
CA ILE A 83 19.46 -2.59 7.54
C ILE A 83 18.25 -2.14 6.69
N CYS A 84 17.13 -2.83 6.79
CA CYS A 84 15.90 -2.43 6.07
C CYS A 84 15.46 -1.02 6.42
N GLU A 85 15.42 -0.66 7.73
CA GLU A 85 15.05 0.68 8.19
C GLU A 85 15.98 1.77 7.64
N LEU A 86 17.28 1.52 7.61
CA LEU A 86 18.26 2.44 7.05
C LEU A 86 18.02 2.65 5.54
N LEU A 87 17.86 1.56 4.77
CA LEU A 87 17.65 1.62 3.32
C LEU A 87 16.28 2.23 2.94
N MET A 88 15.25 2.07 3.78
CA MET A 88 13.96 2.73 3.57
C MET A 88 14.07 4.25 3.63
N HIS A 89 14.87 4.77 4.57
CA HIS A 89 14.92 6.21 4.84
C HIS A 89 15.98 6.97 4.03
N ARG A 90 16.95 6.29 3.45
CA ARG A 90 18.02 6.92 2.67
C ARG A 90 18.28 6.22 1.36
N TYR A 91 18.59 7.00 0.35
CA TYR A 91 19.06 6.54 -0.95
C TYR A 91 20.58 6.72 -1.01
N MET A 92 21.31 5.60 -1.00
CA MET A 92 22.78 5.55 -0.94
C MET A 92 23.29 4.48 -1.92
N PRO A 93 23.07 4.66 -3.24
CA PRO A 93 23.34 3.61 -4.24
C PRO A 93 24.80 3.17 -4.28
N ASP A 94 25.75 4.09 -4.28
CA ASP A 94 27.20 3.79 -4.33
C ASP A 94 27.63 2.98 -3.11
N PHE A 95 27.19 3.38 -1.93
CA PHE A 95 27.48 2.67 -0.68
C PHE A 95 26.91 1.24 -0.67
N VAL A 96 25.71 1.06 -1.21
CA VAL A 96 25.04 -0.25 -1.31
C VAL A 96 25.69 -1.11 -2.40
N GLU A 97 26.11 -0.53 -3.52
CA GLU A 97 26.80 -1.24 -4.61
C GLU A 97 28.11 -1.89 -4.12
N ASP A 98 28.91 -1.17 -3.33
CA ASP A 98 30.14 -1.72 -2.72
C ASP A 98 29.88 -2.94 -1.83
N ARG A 99 28.66 -3.07 -1.27
CA ARG A 99 28.26 -4.14 -0.34
C ARG A 99 27.24 -5.12 -0.92
N LYS A 100 26.93 -4.98 -2.19
CA LYS A 100 25.91 -5.72 -2.92
C LYS A 100 26.01 -7.23 -2.68
N MET A 101 27.18 -7.83 -2.85
CA MET A 101 27.37 -9.26 -2.69
C MET A 101 27.12 -9.74 -1.25
N THR A 102 27.53 -8.95 -0.27
CA THR A 102 27.29 -9.24 1.15
C THR A 102 25.81 -9.19 1.48
N LEU A 103 25.09 -8.16 0.98
CA LEU A 103 23.66 -7.99 1.20
C LEU A 103 22.86 -9.10 0.51
N MET A 104 23.22 -9.48 -0.73
CA MET A 104 22.62 -10.62 -1.42
C MET A 104 22.79 -11.92 -0.67
N ASP A 105 23.99 -12.16 -0.12
CA ASP A 105 24.29 -13.35 0.71
C ASP A 105 23.43 -13.35 2.01
N PHE A 106 23.21 -12.20 2.61
CA PHE A 106 22.32 -12.09 3.77
C PHE A 106 20.87 -12.40 3.41
N VAL A 107 20.36 -11.90 2.29
CA VAL A 107 19.03 -12.24 1.79
C VAL A 107 18.92 -13.75 1.59
N GLU A 108 19.85 -14.35 0.82
CA GLU A 108 19.84 -15.78 0.54
C GLU A 108 19.93 -16.65 1.82
N LYS A 109 20.86 -16.33 2.71
CA LYS A 109 21.01 -17.07 3.98
C LYS A 109 19.77 -16.95 4.87
N SER A 110 19.21 -15.75 4.98
CA SER A 110 18.01 -15.50 5.77
C SER A 110 16.81 -16.26 5.24
N ILE A 111 16.63 -16.33 3.92
CA ILE A 111 15.52 -17.04 3.29
C ILE A 111 15.71 -18.55 3.36
N ARG A 112 16.90 -19.07 2.99
CA ARG A 112 17.13 -20.53 2.90
C ARG A 112 17.37 -21.20 4.25
N ARG A 113 18.01 -20.51 5.21
CA ARG A 113 18.47 -21.08 6.48
C ARG A 113 17.80 -20.46 7.69
N GLY A 114 17.28 -19.25 7.57
CA GLY A 114 16.54 -18.56 8.61
C GLY A 114 15.19 -19.20 8.88
N LYS A 115 14.52 -18.76 9.95
CA LYS A 115 13.17 -19.20 10.31
C LYS A 115 12.33 -18.01 10.78
N GLY A 116 11.04 -18.05 10.45
CA GLY A 116 10.06 -17.07 10.92
C GLY A 116 10.48 -15.63 10.58
N GLN A 117 10.72 -14.79 11.59
CA GLN A 117 11.03 -13.37 11.40
C GLN A 117 12.34 -13.10 10.63
N GLU A 118 13.31 -14.02 10.69
CA GLU A 118 14.53 -13.90 9.90
C GLU A 118 14.22 -14.00 8.39
N GLN A 119 13.34 -14.93 8.00
CA GLN A 119 12.86 -15.04 6.62
C GLN A 119 12.02 -13.83 6.19
N VAL A 120 11.17 -13.31 7.08
CA VAL A 120 10.34 -12.13 6.82
C VAL A 120 11.19 -10.90 6.50
N TRP A 121 12.22 -10.61 7.32
CA TRP A 121 13.09 -9.47 7.10
C TRP A 121 14.04 -9.68 5.91
N GLY A 122 14.52 -10.91 5.69
CA GLY A 122 15.28 -11.26 4.49
C GLY A 122 14.47 -11.04 3.21
N ALA A 123 13.20 -11.45 3.19
CA ALA A 123 12.31 -11.21 2.06
C ALA A 123 12.06 -9.70 1.82
N ARG A 124 11.96 -8.90 2.90
CA ARG A 124 11.79 -7.46 2.78
C ARG A 124 13.06 -6.76 2.27
N LEU A 125 14.23 -7.25 2.65
CA LEU A 125 15.51 -6.69 2.22
C LEU A 125 15.71 -6.82 0.69
N ALA A 126 15.24 -7.90 0.08
CA ALA A 126 15.45 -8.17 -1.35
C ALA A 126 14.98 -7.03 -2.29
N PRO A 127 13.71 -6.57 -2.27
CA PRO A 127 13.27 -5.47 -3.10
C PRO A 127 13.90 -4.12 -2.70
N LEU A 128 14.21 -3.91 -1.41
CA LEU A 128 14.92 -2.70 -0.96
C LEU A 128 16.30 -2.59 -1.60
N LEU A 129 17.01 -3.72 -1.73
CA LEU A 129 18.31 -3.76 -2.38
C LEU A 129 18.21 -3.38 -3.87
N VAL A 130 17.22 -3.95 -4.58
CA VAL A 130 16.99 -3.63 -6.00
C VAL A 130 16.60 -2.15 -6.19
N LEU A 131 15.79 -1.59 -5.28
CA LEU A 131 15.42 -0.18 -5.32
C LEU A 131 16.61 0.77 -5.07
N GLN A 132 17.61 0.35 -4.30
CA GLN A 132 18.84 1.12 -4.11
C GLN A 132 19.77 1.03 -5.33
N LEU A 133 19.76 -0.09 -6.06
CA LEU A 133 20.66 -0.38 -7.17
C LEU A 133 20.07 -0.12 -8.57
N GLY A 134 18.87 0.48 -8.63
CA GLY A 134 18.30 0.93 -9.90
C GLY A 134 17.69 -0.16 -10.79
N GLY A 135 17.20 -1.28 -10.23
CA GLY A 135 16.42 -2.27 -10.98
C GLY A 135 17.25 -3.26 -11.81
N GLU A 136 18.50 -3.54 -11.42
CA GLU A 136 19.37 -4.47 -12.14
C GLU A 136 18.74 -5.89 -12.23
N GLU A 137 18.43 -6.33 -13.45
CA GLU A 137 17.75 -7.61 -13.75
C GLU A 137 18.51 -8.82 -13.18
N GLY A 138 19.84 -8.82 -13.25
CA GLY A 138 20.67 -9.91 -12.74
C GLY A 138 20.48 -10.16 -11.25
N ILE A 139 20.26 -9.12 -10.45
CA ILE A 139 19.99 -9.22 -9.01
C ILE A 139 18.61 -9.84 -8.76
N SER A 140 17.60 -9.36 -9.47
CA SER A 140 16.24 -9.88 -9.36
C SER A 140 16.17 -11.37 -9.75
N LYS A 141 16.77 -11.77 -10.85
CA LYS A 141 16.83 -13.16 -11.29
C LYS A 141 17.55 -14.08 -10.31
N ALA A 142 18.67 -13.63 -9.73
CA ALA A 142 19.40 -14.41 -8.73
C ALA A 142 18.56 -14.69 -7.48
N MET A 143 17.70 -13.75 -7.08
CA MET A 143 16.84 -13.89 -5.88
C MET A 143 15.56 -14.67 -6.15
N ASN A 144 15.01 -14.64 -7.35
CA ASN A 144 13.73 -15.26 -7.68
C ASN A 144 13.71 -16.76 -7.34
N GLN A 145 14.77 -17.50 -7.67
CA GLN A 145 14.79 -18.97 -7.52
C GLN A 145 14.60 -19.42 -6.07
N PHE A 146 15.30 -18.83 -5.11
CA PHE A 146 15.18 -19.26 -3.73
C PHE A 146 13.91 -18.71 -3.06
N LEU A 147 13.42 -17.55 -3.48
CA LEU A 147 12.13 -17.03 -3.02
C LEU A 147 10.97 -17.93 -3.48
N LEU A 148 10.95 -18.32 -4.77
CA LEU A 148 9.98 -19.28 -5.32
C LEU A 148 9.97 -20.60 -4.54
N THR A 149 11.16 -21.17 -4.29
CA THR A 149 11.31 -22.41 -3.50
C THR A 149 10.72 -22.25 -2.11
N THR A 150 10.99 -21.11 -1.45
CA THR A 150 10.49 -20.84 -0.10
C THR A 150 8.97 -20.67 -0.06
N VAL A 151 8.38 -20.02 -1.07
CA VAL A 151 6.92 -19.87 -1.16
C VAL A 151 6.24 -21.24 -1.38
N GLN A 152 6.86 -22.15 -2.13
CA GLN A 152 6.33 -23.51 -2.36
C GLN A 152 6.45 -24.42 -1.13
N ASP A 153 7.44 -24.20 -0.30
CA ASP A 153 7.69 -25.03 0.87
C ASP A 153 6.61 -24.83 1.95
N LYS A 154 5.74 -25.83 2.10
CA LYS A 154 4.66 -25.83 3.07
C LYS A 154 5.13 -25.91 4.54
N SER A 155 6.40 -26.25 4.78
CA SER A 155 6.99 -26.24 6.12
C SER A 155 7.35 -24.84 6.61
N VAL A 156 7.46 -23.86 5.68
CA VAL A 156 7.69 -22.45 5.99
C VAL A 156 6.38 -21.81 6.44
N GLY A 157 6.45 -20.97 7.49
CA GLY A 157 5.30 -20.27 8.03
C GLY A 157 4.62 -19.34 7.01
N PHE A 158 3.31 -19.18 7.13
CA PHE A 158 2.51 -18.36 6.18
C PHE A 158 3.00 -16.93 6.07
N ASP A 159 3.43 -16.29 7.17
CA ASP A 159 3.92 -14.91 7.17
C ASP A 159 5.19 -14.77 6.31
N ALA A 160 6.17 -15.66 6.46
CA ALA A 160 7.38 -15.66 5.66
C ALA A 160 7.07 -15.91 4.17
N ARG A 161 6.19 -16.87 3.86
CA ARG A 161 5.74 -17.16 2.50
C ARG A 161 5.02 -15.97 1.88
N ALA A 162 4.16 -15.28 2.64
CA ALA A 162 3.46 -14.08 2.20
C ALA A 162 4.44 -12.95 1.84
N LYS A 163 5.45 -12.70 2.70
CA LYS A 163 6.48 -11.69 2.40
C LYS A 163 7.40 -12.09 1.23
N CYS A 164 7.63 -13.38 1.02
CA CYS A 164 8.30 -13.86 -0.19
C CYS A 164 7.45 -13.63 -1.46
N CYS A 165 6.11 -13.74 -1.39
CA CYS A 165 5.23 -13.36 -2.52
C CYS A 165 5.34 -11.87 -2.83
N THR A 166 5.27 -11.00 -1.82
CA THR A 166 5.46 -9.55 -1.99
C THR A 166 6.83 -9.24 -2.61
N ALA A 167 7.90 -9.89 -2.11
CA ALA A 167 9.26 -9.71 -2.66
C ALA A 167 9.35 -10.15 -4.13
N LEU A 168 8.81 -11.33 -4.47
CA LEU A 168 8.78 -11.82 -5.85
C LEU A 168 8.00 -10.88 -6.78
N GLY A 169 6.83 -10.39 -6.35
CA GLY A 169 6.05 -9.42 -7.11
C GLY A 169 6.85 -8.16 -7.40
N LEU A 170 7.47 -7.58 -6.36
CA LEU A 170 8.25 -6.35 -6.49
C LEU A 170 9.55 -6.55 -7.29
N LEU A 171 10.31 -7.63 -7.06
CA LEU A 171 11.53 -7.91 -7.81
C LEU A 171 11.28 -8.00 -9.32
N ASN A 172 10.17 -8.65 -9.71
CA ASN A 172 9.82 -8.79 -11.11
C ASN A 172 9.14 -7.53 -11.67
N PHE A 173 8.42 -6.77 -10.86
CA PHE A 173 7.95 -5.44 -11.24
C PHE A 173 9.10 -4.47 -11.54
N LEU A 174 10.18 -4.54 -10.76
CA LEU A 174 11.32 -3.63 -10.84
C LEU A 174 12.37 -4.02 -11.89
N GLY A 175 12.48 -5.31 -12.24
CA GLY A 175 13.62 -5.76 -13.04
C GLY A 175 13.32 -6.88 -14.06
N CYS A 176 12.06 -7.22 -14.35
CA CYS A 176 11.74 -8.22 -15.37
C CYS A 176 11.25 -7.54 -16.65
N GLU A 177 11.92 -7.85 -17.78
CA GLU A 177 11.55 -7.32 -19.10
C GLU A 177 10.80 -8.35 -19.96
N ASP A 178 10.83 -9.63 -19.59
CA ASP A 178 10.21 -10.72 -20.35
C ASP A 178 8.75 -10.96 -19.91
N VAL A 179 7.80 -10.64 -20.78
CA VAL A 179 6.35 -10.85 -20.53
C VAL A 179 6.05 -12.33 -20.28
N GLY A 180 6.76 -13.26 -20.92
CA GLY A 180 6.57 -14.70 -20.71
C GLY A 180 6.96 -15.13 -19.29
N GLU A 181 8.07 -14.62 -18.75
CA GLU A 181 8.49 -14.85 -17.36
C GLU A 181 7.46 -14.26 -16.38
N LEU A 182 6.93 -13.05 -16.67
CA LEU A 182 5.87 -12.44 -15.86
C LEU A 182 4.61 -13.29 -15.83
N VAL A 183 4.14 -13.77 -16.98
CA VAL A 183 2.95 -14.63 -17.07
C VAL A 183 3.15 -15.94 -16.29
N GLN A 184 4.32 -16.57 -16.38
CA GLN A 184 4.62 -17.78 -15.60
C GLN A 184 4.58 -17.50 -14.09
N LEU A 185 5.12 -16.38 -13.64
CA LEU A 185 5.08 -15.99 -12.24
C LEU A 185 3.64 -15.66 -11.79
N MET A 186 2.85 -15.03 -12.64
CA MET A 186 1.43 -14.75 -12.36
C MET A 186 0.63 -16.06 -12.23
N GLN A 187 0.88 -17.06 -13.09
CA GLN A 187 0.29 -18.39 -12.94
C GLN A 187 0.73 -19.08 -11.65
N PHE A 188 2.00 -18.92 -11.26
CA PHE A 188 2.47 -19.41 -9.98
C PHE A 188 1.70 -18.77 -8.80
N PHE A 189 1.50 -17.45 -8.79
CA PHE A 189 0.70 -16.78 -7.76
C PHE A 189 -0.75 -17.28 -7.75
N GLU A 190 -1.35 -17.56 -8.91
CA GLU A 190 -2.68 -18.16 -8.96
C GLU A 190 -2.74 -19.48 -8.19
N THR A 191 -1.73 -20.34 -8.29
CA THR A 191 -1.71 -21.62 -7.54
C THR A 191 -1.81 -21.41 -6.02
N ILE A 192 -1.43 -20.21 -5.51
CA ILE A 192 -1.44 -19.87 -4.10
C ILE A 192 -2.81 -19.32 -3.72
N PHE A 193 -3.27 -18.25 -4.37
CA PHE A 193 -4.54 -17.61 -4.00
C PHE A 193 -5.78 -18.42 -4.46
N ALA A 194 -5.61 -19.40 -5.35
CA ALA A 194 -6.67 -20.36 -5.68
C ALA A 194 -7.16 -21.15 -4.44
N GLY A 195 -6.36 -21.19 -3.37
CA GLY A 195 -6.80 -21.72 -2.08
C GLY A 195 -7.98 -20.96 -1.45
N SER A 196 -8.29 -19.75 -1.93
CA SER A 196 -9.46 -18.96 -1.54
C SER A 196 -10.58 -18.94 -2.59
N TYR A 197 -10.46 -19.67 -3.70
CA TYR A 197 -11.55 -19.79 -4.65
C TYR A 197 -12.77 -20.47 -4.03
N LEU A 198 -13.94 -20.27 -4.61
CA LEU A 198 -15.14 -21.01 -4.22
C LEU A 198 -14.93 -22.52 -4.43
N ARG A 199 -15.68 -23.32 -3.70
CA ARG A 199 -15.66 -24.78 -3.91
C ARG A 199 -16.20 -25.12 -5.30
N GLY A 200 -16.08 -26.37 -5.69
CA GLY A 200 -16.50 -26.84 -7.00
C GLY A 200 -17.99 -26.67 -7.34
N ASP A 201 -18.81 -26.21 -6.38
CA ASP A 201 -20.19 -25.75 -6.58
C ASP A 201 -20.29 -24.26 -7.01
N ASP A 202 -19.17 -23.55 -7.05
CA ASP A 202 -19.03 -22.12 -7.32
C ASP A 202 -19.91 -21.20 -6.45
N LYS A 203 -20.32 -21.69 -5.27
CA LYS A 203 -21.21 -20.95 -4.34
C LYS A 203 -20.68 -20.89 -2.92
N THR A 204 -19.86 -21.85 -2.52
CA THR A 204 -19.43 -21.98 -1.12
C THR A 204 -18.02 -21.50 -0.94
N PRO A 205 -17.77 -20.41 -0.15
CA PRO A 205 -16.42 -19.97 0.17
C PRO A 205 -15.66 -21.06 0.95
N ILE A 206 -14.38 -21.21 0.65
CA ILE A 206 -13.50 -22.10 1.40
C ILE A 206 -13.08 -21.39 2.71
N SER A 207 -13.26 -22.06 3.83
CA SER A 207 -12.72 -21.59 5.11
C SER A 207 -11.23 -21.93 5.17
N VAL A 208 -10.38 -20.92 5.23
CA VAL A 208 -8.94 -21.01 5.46
C VAL A 208 -8.57 -20.29 6.75
N THR A 209 -7.38 -20.55 7.29
CA THR A 209 -6.91 -19.82 8.49
C THR A 209 -6.64 -18.35 8.14
N SER A 210 -6.58 -17.47 9.14
CA SER A 210 -6.28 -16.03 8.92
C SER A 210 -4.94 -15.83 8.24
N GLU A 211 -3.94 -16.61 8.65
CA GLU A 211 -2.58 -16.54 8.09
C GLU A 211 -2.55 -17.03 6.63
N ALA A 212 -3.30 -18.08 6.31
CA ALA A 212 -3.42 -18.55 4.92
C ALA A 212 -4.18 -17.51 4.07
N GLY A 213 -5.22 -16.87 4.61
CA GLY A 213 -5.92 -15.77 3.95
C GLY A 213 -4.99 -14.59 3.65
N ALA A 214 -4.10 -14.21 4.58
CA ALA A 214 -3.09 -13.18 4.37
C ALA A 214 -2.10 -13.56 3.25
N LEU A 215 -1.62 -14.82 3.21
CA LEU A 215 -0.77 -15.31 2.12
C LEU A 215 -1.48 -15.22 0.76
N HIS A 216 -2.77 -15.61 0.70
CA HIS A 216 -3.54 -15.55 -0.54
C HIS A 216 -3.74 -14.11 -1.01
N ALA A 217 -3.98 -13.17 -0.09
CA ALA A 217 -4.11 -11.75 -0.41
C ALA A 217 -2.81 -11.15 -0.95
N GLU A 218 -1.66 -11.46 -0.33
CA GLU A 218 -0.35 -10.98 -0.80
C GLU A 218 0.02 -11.56 -2.17
N ALA A 219 -0.29 -12.84 -2.41
CA ALA A 219 -0.08 -13.45 -3.73
C ALA A 219 -0.98 -12.82 -4.80
N LEU A 220 -2.25 -12.53 -4.48
CA LEU A 220 -3.19 -11.87 -5.37
C LEU A 220 -2.79 -10.41 -5.65
N SER A 221 -2.35 -9.68 -4.63
CA SER A 221 -1.85 -8.31 -4.79
C SER A 221 -0.59 -8.28 -5.67
N SER A 222 0.33 -9.24 -5.48
CA SER A 222 1.52 -9.39 -6.32
C SER A 222 1.16 -9.75 -7.76
N TRP A 223 0.14 -10.58 -7.96
CA TRP A 223 -0.41 -10.87 -9.29
C TRP A 223 -0.95 -9.59 -9.95
N GLY A 224 -1.73 -8.79 -9.21
CA GLY A 224 -2.25 -7.50 -9.68
C GLY A 224 -1.13 -6.51 -10.04
N LEU A 225 -0.04 -6.47 -9.26
CA LEU A 225 1.12 -5.64 -9.55
C LEU A 225 1.76 -6.00 -10.90
N LEU A 226 1.96 -7.30 -11.16
CA LEU A 226 2.54 -7.76 -12.43
C LEU A 226 1.60 -7.51 -13.62
N LEU A 227 0.28 -7.56 -13.40
CA LEU A 227 -0.69 -7.22 -14.45
C LEU A 227 -0.48 -5.79 -14.98
N THR A 228 -0.03 -4.86 -14.15
CA THR A 228 0.23 -3.47 -14.57
C THR A 228 1.38 -3.33 -15.57
N LEU A 229 2.19 -4.38 -15.74
CA LEU A 229 3.29 -4.44 -16.72
C LEU A 229 2.88 -5.13 -18.03
N ILE A 230 1.76 -5.86 -18.04
CA ILE A 230 1.31 -6.59 -19.23
C ILE A 230 0.62 -5.61 -20.19
N PRO A 231 1.02 -5.56 -21.47
CA PRO A 231 0.32 -4.74 -22.47
C PRO A 231 -1.18 -5.06 -22.52
N SER A 232 -2.02 -4.05 -22.67
CA SER A 232 -3.49 -4.20 -22.60
C SER A 232 -4.04 -5.24 -23.57
N GLY A 233 -3.54 -5.30 -24.81
CA GLY A 233 -3.94 -6.31 -25.80
C GLY A 233 -3.57 -7.73 -25.39
N ASP A 234 -2.38 -7.92 -24.79
CA ASP A 234 -1.94 -9.21 -24.30
C ASP A 234 -2.76 -9.64 -23.08
N SER A 235 -3.05 -8.72 -22.16
CA SER A 235 -3.86 -9.01 -20.98
C SER A 235 -5.26 -9.48 -21.36
N VAL A 236 -5.92 -8.81 -22.32
CA VAL A 236 -7.21 -9.25 -22.88
C VAL A 236 -7.09 -10.65 -23.51
N SER A 237 -6.06 -10.87 -24.32
CA SER A 237 -5.82 -12.17 -24.97
C SER A 237 -5.63 -13.30 -23.96
N LEU A 238 -4.84 -13.07 -22.89
CA LEU A 238 -4.57 -14.07 -21.84
C LEU A 238 -5.80 -14.42 -21.01
N MET A 239 -6.79 -13.53 -20.93
CA MET A 239 -8.04 -13.76 -20.22
C MET A 239 -9.15 -14.37 -21.08
N THR A 240 -9.19 -14.07 -22.39
CA THR A 240 -10.32 -14.42 -23.26
C THR A 240 -10.02 -15.59 -24.21
N THR A 241 -8.77 -15.73 -24.65
CA THR A 241 -8.40 -16.89 -25.49
C THR A 241 -8.44 -18.17 -24.65
N GLY A 242 -9.16 -19.19 -25.09
CA GLY A 242 -9.45 -20.44 -24.34
C GLY A 242 -8.26 -21.25 -23.81
N GLN A 243 -7.06 -20.67 -23.72
CA GLN A 243 -5.86 -21.28 -23.13
C GLN A 243 -5.85 -21.20 -21.60
N ASN A 244 -6.82 -20.48 -20.98
CA ASN A 244 -6.94 -20.33 -19.51
C ASN A 244 -5.63 -19.89 -18.83
N MET A 245 -4.87 -19.00 -19.47
CA MET A 245 -3.58 -18.55 -18.95
C MET A 245 -3.75 -17.67 -17.71
N PHE A 246 -4.86 -16.91 -17.64
CA PHE A 246 -5.26 -16.12 -16.49
C PHE A 246 -6.60 -16.58 -15.91
N PRO A 247 -6.86 -16.33 -14.63
CA PRO A 247 -8.15 -16.63 -14.00
C PRO A 247 -9.29 -15.87 -14.69
N SER A 248 -10.42 -16.54 -14.89
CA SER A 248 -11.63 -15.87 -15.41
C SER A 248 -12.15 -14.85 -14.39
N ILE A 249 -12.86 -13.82 -14.87
CA ILE A 249 -13.47 -12.79 -14.00
C ILE A 249 -14.40 -13.40 -12.94
N LYS A 250 -15.04 -14.53 -13.22
CA LYS A 250 -15.90 -15.26 -12.26
C LYS A 250 -15.13 -15.80 -11.06
N LYS A 251 -13.86 -16.18 -11.23
CA LYS A 251 -13.00 -16.58 -10.10
C LYS A 251 -12.69 -15.39 -9.19
N PHE A 252 -12.40 -14.22 -9.74
CA PHE A 252 -12.21 -12.99 -8.95
C PHE A 252 -13.50 -12.55 -8.25
N LEU A 253 -14.65 -12.64 -8.93
CA LEU A 253 -15.96 -12.40 -8.32
C LEU A 253 -16.20 -13.33 -7.12
N GLY A 254 -15.82 -14.60 -7.24
CA GLY A 254 -15.86 -15.56 -6.13
C GLY A 254 -14.98 -15.16 -4.94
N LEU A 255 -13.82 -14.56 -5.16
CA LEU A 255 -12.93 -14.07 -4.10
C LEU A 255 -13.53 -12.91 -3.29
N LEU A 256 -14.46 -12.14 -3.87
CA LEU A 256 -15.21 -11.10 -3.13
C LEU A 256 -16.07 -11.69 -2.01
N GLN A 257 -16.40 -12.98 -2.06
CA GLN A 257 -17.16 -13.70 -1.03
C GLN A 257 -16.25 -14.29 0.07
N SER A 258 -14.93 -14.14 -0.04
CA SER A 258 -13.99 -14.66 0.95
C SER A 258 -14.33 -14.18 2.37
N PRO A 259 -14.21 -15.02 3.41
CA PRO A 259 -14.35 -14.60 4.80
C PRO A 259 -13.26 -13.60 5.22
N HIS A 260 -12.10 -13.59 4.52
CA HIS A 260 -10.96 -12.74 4.85
C HIS A 260 -11.07 -11.38 4.16
N LEU A 261 -10.92 -10.32 4.96
CA LEU A 261 -11.00 -8.93 4.47
C LEU A 261 -9.94 -8.66 3.40
N ASP A 262 -8.69 -9.02 3.68
CA ASP A 262 -7.55 -8.72 2.81
C ASP A 262 -7.70 -9.39 1.43
N VAL A 263 -8.24 -10.62 1.39
CA VAL A 263 -8.55 -11.31 0.12
C VAL A 263 -9.63 -10.58 -0.67
N ARG A 264 -10.71 -10.12 0.02
CA ARG A 264 -11.78 -9.36 -0.67
C ARG A 264 -11.27 -8.03 -1.22
N MET A 265 -10.45 -7.32 -0.43
CA MET A 265 -9.89 -6.02 -0.85
C MET A 265 -8.95 -6.20 -2.05
N ALA A 266 -8.00 -7.14 -1.97
CA ALA A 266 -7.12 -7.45 -3.07
C ALA A 266 -7.89 -7.90 -4.33
N ALA A 267 -8.98 -8.68 -4.17
CA ALA A 267 -9.82 -9.08 -5.30
C ALA A 267 -10.54 -7.89 -5.94
N GLY A 268 -11.08 -6.97 -5.13
CA GLY A 268 -11.74 -5.76 -5.65
C GLY A 268 -10.78 -4.86 -6.43
N GLU A 269 -9.60 -4.60 -5.89
CA GLU A 269 -8.55 -3.83 -6.56
C GLU A 269 -8.08 -4.52 -7.85
N THR A 270 -7.90 -5.86 -7.81
CA THR A 270 -7.51 -6.62 -9.00
C THR A 270 -8.59 -6.59 -10.09
N ILE A 271 -9.88 -6.65 -9.74
CA ILE A 271 -10.99 -6.48 -10.71
C ILE A 271 -10.90 -5.10 -11.38
N ALA A 272 -10.65 -4.04 -10.62
CA ALA A 272 -10.48 -2.70 -11.18
C ALA A 272 -9.28 -2.62 -12.13
N LEU A 273 -8.12 -3.22 -11.77
CA LEU A 273 -6.94 -3.31 -12.62
C LEU A 273 -7.22 -4.08 -13.92
N ILE A 274 -7.92 -5.20 -13.85
CA ILE A 274 -8.30 -6.01 -15.02
C ILE A 274 -9.16 -5.18 -15.98
N LEU A 275 -10.16 -4.47 -15.44
CA LEU A 275 -11.02 -3.62 -16.26
C LEU A 275 -10.30 -2.40 -16.83
N GLU A 276 -9.41 -1.77 -16.06
CA GLU A 276 -8.57 -0.66 -16.53
C GLU A 276 -7.70 -1.12 -17.72
N SER A 277 -6.99 -2.24 -17.56
CA SER A 277 -6.16 -2.80 -18.62
C SER A 277 -7.02 -3.24 -19.83
N GLY A 278 -8.14 -3.89 -19.59
CA GLY A 278 -9.01 -4.40 -20.65
C GLY A 278 -9.69 -3.29 -21.44
N ARG A 279 -10.28 -2.29 -20.76
CA ARG A 279 -10.96 -1.15 -21.40
C ARG A 279 -10.01 -0.24 -22.16
N ALA A 280 -8.73 -0.19 -21.79
CA ALA A 280 -7.72 0.50 -22.57
C ALA A 280 -7.49 -0.12 -23.95
N HIS A 281 -7.85 -1.41 -24.16
CA HIS A 281 -7.76 -2.12 -25.43
C HIS A 281 -9.12 -2.23 -26.12
N ASP A 282 -10.17 -2.55 -25.37
CA ASP A 282 -11.54 -2.78 -25.84
C ASP A 282 -12.53 -2.15 -24.86
N SER A 283 -13.21 -1.08 -25.28
CA SER A 283 -14.15 -0.30 -24.43
C SER A 283 -15.27 -1.17 -23.86
N ASP A 284 -15.66 -2.24 -24.54
CA ASP A 284 -16.76 -3.13 -24.17
C ASP A 284 -16.26 -4.37 -23.43
N PHE A 285 -14.97 -4.38 -23.03
CA PHE A 285 -14.37 -5.50 -22.32
C PHE A 285 -15.13 -5.87 -21.04
N LEU A 286 -15.60 -7.12 -20.97
CA LEU A 286 -16.37 -7.69 -19.86
C LEU A 286 -17.72 -6.98 -19.59
N GLU A 287 -18.30 -6.27 -20.55
CA GLU A 287 -19.58 -5.56 -20.39
C GLU A 287 -20.71 -6.49 -19.88
N GLU A 288 -20.75 -7.73 -20.36
CA GLU A 288 -21.72 -8.74 -19.89
C GLU A 288 -21.62 -9.08 -18.39
N ASN A 289 -20.45 -8.82 -17.76
CA ASN A 289 -20.20 -9.13 -16.35
C ASN A 289 -20.37 -7.91 -15.43
N ILE A 290 -20.47 -6.70 -15.97
CA ILE A 290 -20.48 -5.44 -15.18
C ILE A 290 -21.65 -5.43 -14.20
N ALA A 291 -22.85 -5.84 -14.61
CA ALA A 291 -24.02 -5.85 -13.72
C ALA A 291 -23.80 -6.75 -12.49
N GLU A 292 -23.27 -7.96 -12.68
CA GLU A 292 -22.98 -8.91 -11.60
C GLU A 292 -21.86 -8.38 -10.68
N LEU A 293 -20.82 -7.77 -11.25
CA LEU A 293 -19.72 -7.15 -10.52
C LEU A 293 -20.22 -5.97 -9.66
N CYS A 294 -21.03 -5.08 -10.23
CA CYS A 294 -21.63 -3.95 -9.51
C CYS A 294 -22.48 -4.43 -8.33
N ASP A 295 -23.29 -5.44 -8.50
CA ASP A 295 -24.13 -5.98 -7.42
C ASP A 295 -23.28 -6.54 -6.27
N ALA A 296 -22.24 -7.32 -6.57
CA ALA A 296 -21.34 -7.87 -5.57
C ALA A 296 -20.55 -6.78 -4.83
N VAL A 297 -19.99 -5.82 -5.57
CA VAL A 297 -19.21 -4.71 -5.03
C VAL A 297 -20.09 -3.77 -4.19
N LYS A 298 -21.33 -3.50 -4.60
CA LYS A 298 -22.31 -2.68 -3.87
C LYS A 298 -22.66 -3.26 -2.50
N GLN A 299 -22.77 -4.59 -2.41
CA GLN A 299 -22.98 -5.26 -1.13
C GLN A 299 -21.80 -4.99 -0.17
N LEU A 300 -20.56 -5.06 -0.65
CA LEU A 300 -19.36 -4.82 0.14
C LEU A 300 -19.15 -3.32 0.49
N ALA A 301 -19.54 -2.43 -0.42
CA ALA A 301 -19.51 -0.97 -0.19
C ALA A 301 -20.50 -0.50 0.88
N THR A 302 -21.58 -1.26 1.11
CA THR A 302 -22.64 -0.96 2.09
C THR A 302 -22.61 -1.85 3.33
N ASP A 303 -21.68 -2.83 3.40
CA ASP A 303 -21.59 -3.81 4.48
C ASP A 303 -21.54 -3.14 5.87
N SER A 304 -22.54 -3.46 6.69
CA SER A 304 -22.74 -2.90 8.03
C SER A 304 -22.54 -3.91 9.16
N HIS A 305 -21.95 -5.06 8.88
CA HIS A 305 -21.80 -6.14 9.87
C HIS A 305 -21.07 -5.68 11.13
N LYS A 306 -21.83 -5.53 12.23
CA LYS A 306 -21.35 -4.94 13.50
C LYS A 306 -20.30 -5.78 14.23
N TYR A 307 -20.14 -7.05 13.90
CA TYR A 307 -19.14 -7.94 14.50
C TYR A 307 -17.71 -7.72 13.96
N ARG A 308 -17.54 -6.99 12.86
CA ARG A 308 -16.22 -6.62 12.34
C ARG A 308 -15.70 -5.34 13.00
N ALA A 309 -14.39 -5.19 13.13
CA ALA A 309 -13.78 -3.97 13.65
C ALA A 309 -14.23 -2.73 12.85
N LYS A 310 -14.45 -1.60 13.54
CA LYS A 310 -14.89 -0.34 12.90
C LYS A 310 -13.91 0.10 11.81
N ARG A 311 -12.60 -0.06 12.06
CA ARG A 311 -11.52 0.28 11.12
C ARG A 311 -11.64 -0.54 9.84
N ASP A 312 -11.82 -1.87 9.97
CA ASP A 312 -11.90 -2.79 8.83
C ASP A 312 -13.13 -2.52 7.96
N ARG A 313 -14.27 -2.22 8.60
CA ARG A 313 -15.49 -1.83 7.88
C ARG A 313 -15.33 -0.50 7.13
N LYS A 314 -14.61 0.48 7.73
CA LYS A 314 -14.34 1.78 7.09
C LYS A 314 -13.45 1.57 5.87
N ALA A 315 -12.35 0.81 6.01
CA ALA A 315 -11.43 0.49 4.92
C ALA A 315 -12.16 -0.24 3.79
N GLN A 316 -12.85 -1.35 4.09
CA GLN A 316 -13.61 -2.11 3.09
C GLN A 316 -14.60 -1.23 2.32
N ARG A 317 -15.43 -0.45 3.02
CA ARG A 317 -16.42 0.41 2.37
C ARG A 317 -15.79 1.49 1.50
N ALA A 318 -14.65 2.06 1.91
CA ALA A 318 -13.94 3.06 1.13
C ALA A 318 -13.45 2.44 -0.20
N THR A 319 -12.65 1.37 -0.13
CA THR A 319 -12.13 0.68 -1.31
C THR A 319 -13.25 0.24 -2.26
N PHE A 320 -14.33 -0.38 -1.74
CA PHE A 320 -15.41 -0.84 -2.62
C PHE A 320 -16.31 0.28 -3.15
N ARG A 321 -16.38 1.45 -2.54
CA ARG A 321 -17.00 2.63 -3.14
C ARG A 321 -16.20 3.16 -4.33
N ASP A 322 -14.88 3.17 -4.21
CA ASP A 322 -13.99 3.58 -5.29
C ASP A 322 -14.05 2.58 -6.46
N VAL A 323 -14.03 1.27 -6.16
CA VAL A 323 -14.22 0.22 -7.18
C VAL A 323 -15.59 0.34 -7.85
N LEU A 324 -16.67 0.53 -7.08
CA LEU A 324 -18.03 0.68 -7.63
C LEU A 324 -18.13 1.89 -8.56
N ARG A 325 -17.55 3.01 -8.13
CA ARG A 325 -17.55 4.23 -8.95
C ARG A 325 -16.81 4.02 -10.27
N TYR A 326 -15.72 3.26 -10.22
CA TYR A 326 -14.99 2.90 -11.44
C TYR A 326 -15.80 1.97 -12.35
N LEU A 327 -16.52 0.99 -11.79
CA LEU A 327 -17.39 0.09 -12.55
C LEU A 327 -18.56 0.83 -13.25
N GLU A 328 -19.21 1.75 -12.52
CA GLU A 328 -20.41 2.46 -12.98
C GLU A 328 -20.10 3.70 -13.83
N GLU A 329 -19.04 4.44 -13.52
CA GLU A 329 -18.76 5.77 -14.06
C GLU A 329 -17.41 5.86 -14.79
N ASP A 330 -16.59 4.80 -14.76
CA ASP A 330 -15.21 4.78 -15.28
C ASP A 330 -14.30 5.86 -14.66
N ILE A 331 -14.55 6.18 -13.38
CA ILE A 331 -13.79 7.19 -12.64
C ILE A 331 -12.88 6.51 -11.63
N SER A 332 -11.56 6.58 -11.89
CA SER A 332 -10.53 6.14 -10.94
C SER A 332 -10.43 7.09 -9.74
N PRO A 333 -10.01 6.59 -8.56
CA PRO A 333 -9.71 7.47 -7.45
C PRO A 333 -8.51 8.38 -7.79
N GLU A 334 -8.55 9.63 -7.35
CA GLU A 334 -7.45 10.57 -7.52
C GLU A 334 -6.89 10.94 -6.14
N ILE A 335 -5.60 10.63 -5.90
CA ILE A 335 -4.90 10.97 -4.67
C ILE A 335 -3.65 11.78 -5.01
N ASN A 336 -3.46 12.89 -4.32
CA ASN A 336 -2.28 13.74 -4.47
C ASN A 336 -1.33 13.52 -3.28
N ILE A 337 -0.18 12.91 -3.55
CA ILE A 337 0.90 12.66 -2.58
C ILE A 337 1.90 13.81 -2.65
N ARG A 338 2.05 14.56 -1.57
CA ARG A 338 2.99 15.67 -1.48
C ARG A 338 4.29 15.23 -0.80
N PHE A 339 5.42 15.59 -1.40
CA PHE A 339 6.75 15.35 -0.87
C PHE A 339 7.68 16.51 -1.22
N GLY A 340 8.37 17.07 -0.25
CA GLY A 340 9.18 18.26 -0.44
C GLY A 340 8.39 19.42 -1.07
N HIS A 341 8.78 19.85 -2.26
CA HIS A 341 8.10 20.88 -3.06
C HIS A 341 7.33 20.31 -4.25
N GLU A 342 7.33 19.00 -4.43
CA GLU A 342 6.72 18.28 -5.54
C GLU A 342 5.45 17.54 -5.10
N SER A 343 4.72 17.02 -6.06
CA SER A 343 3.57 16.15 -5.81
C SER A 343 3.46 15.07 -6.87
N LEU A 344 3.04 13.89 -6.45
CA LEU A 344 2.69 12.77 -7.32
C LEU A 344 1.16 12.62 -7.31
N ILE A 345 0.56 12.64 -8.48
CA ILE A 345 -0.88 12.40 -8.65
C ILE A 345 -1.06 10.93 -9.01
N LEU A 346 -1.82 10.22 -8.19
CA LEU A 346 -2.26 8.86 -8.46
C LEU A 346 -3.67 8.97 -9.04
N ASP A 347 -3.83 8.78 -10.34
CA ASP A 347 -5.08 8.99 -11.09
C ASP A 347 -5.58 7.76 -11.84
N SER A 348 -4.89 6.62 -11.70
CA SER A 348 -5.25 5.35 -12.29
C SER A 348 -5.09 4.20 -11.29
N TRP A 349 -5.83 3.11 -11.45
CA TRP A 349 -5.72 1.93 -10.59
C TRP A 349 -4.31 1.32 -10.64
N SER A 350 -3.69 1.31 -11.81
CA SER A 350 -2.33 0.81 -12.00
C SER A 350 -1.32 1.61 -11.16
N ILE A 351 -1.33 2.95 -11.25
CA ILE A 351 -0.43 3.81 -10.48
C ILE A 351 -0.70 3.70 -8.97
N HIS A 352 -1.97 3.62 -8.56
CA HIS A 352 -2.35 3.40 -7.16
C HIS A 352 -1.77 2.08 -6.63
N HIS A 353 -1.93 1.00 -7.38
CA HIS A 353 -1.47 -0.32 -6.96
C HIS A 353 0.06 -0.40 -6.92
N GLN A 354 0.76 0.16 -7.91
CA GLN A 354 2.23 0.26 -7.93
C GLN A 354 2.74 1.06 -6.73
N TYR A 355 2.15 2.22 -6.45
CA TYR A 355 2.51 3.04 -5.31
C TYR A 355 2.28 2.32 -3.97
N SER A 356 1.11 1.71 -3.79
CA SER A 356 0.78 0.94 -2.59
C SER A 356 1.73 -0.24 -2.39
N SER A 357 2.08 -0.96 -3.46
CA SER A 357 3.01 -2.08 -3.42
C SER A 357 4.41 -1.64 -2.97
N LEU A 358 4.92 -0.53 -3.48
CA LEU A 358 6.19 0.04 -3.00
C LEU A 358 6.10 0.50 -1.54
N CYS A 359 4.97 1.08 -1.11
CA CYS A 359 4.75 1.46 0.28
C CYS A 359 4.79 0.27 1.25
N THR A 360 4.49 -0.97 0.82
CA THR A 360 4.57 -2.15 1.70
C THR A 360 5.99 -2.43 2.20
N VAL A 361 7.01 -2.11 1.40
CA VAL A 361 8.42 -2.29 1.75
C VAL A 361 9.10 -1.01 2.22
N MET A 362 8.77 0.13 1.61
CA MET A 362 9.35 1.43 1.97
C MET A 362 8.74 2.04 3.24
N GLY A 363 7.49 1.70 3.57
CA GLY A 363 6.81 2.25 4.74
C GLY A 363 6.91 3.78 4.82
N PRO A 364 7.31 4.34 5.98
CA PRO A 364 7.42 5.78 6.17
C PRO A 364 8.54 6.44 5.34
N GLY A 365 9.47 5.67 4.77
CA GLY A 365 10.55 6.17 3.92
C GLY A 365 10.11 6.52 2.50
N MET A 366 8.89 6.16 2.07
CA MET A 366 8.45 6.36 0.69
C MET A 366 8.57 7.82 0.22
N THR A 367 8.24 8.79 1.06
CA THR A 367 8.36 10.21 0.72
C THR A 367 9.80 10.68 0.53
N SER A 368 10.75 10.15 1.31
CA SER A 368 12.18 10.44 1.13
C SER A 368 12.70 9.82 -0.16
N GLN A 369 12.28 8.59 -0.46
CA GLN A 369 12.66 7.89 -1.67
C GLN A 369 12.09 8.56 -2.93
N LEU A 370 10.86 9.08 -2.92
CA LEU A 370 10.32 9.90 -4.03
C LEU A 370 11.14 11.17 -4.28
N GLN A 371 11.78 11.73 -3.26
CA GLN A 371 12.63 12.91 -3.40
C GLN A 371 14.01 12.57 -3.95
N GLU A 372 14.60 11.46 -3.51
CA GLU A 372 16.02 11.19 -3.66
C GLU A 372 16.33 10.06 -4.64
N ASN A 373 15.46 9.04 -4.73
CA ASN A 373 15.72 7.84 -5.50
C ASN A 373 15.33 8.04 -6.97
N GLU A 374 16.32 8.12 -7.84
CA GLU A 374 16.13 8.35 -9.27
C GLU A 374 15.31 7.24 -9.93
N PHE A 375 15.52 5.99 -9.54
CA PHE A 375 14.79 4.86 -10.07
C PHE A 375 13.29 4.88 -9.72
N ILE A 376 12.94 5.24 -8.48
CA ILE A 376 11.54 5.42 -8.08
C ILE A 376 10.93 6.63 -8.81
N ARG A 377 11.70 7.70 -9.02
CA ARG A 377 11.24 8.87 -9.77
C ARG A 377 10.94 8.51 -11.22
N ASP A 378 11.76 7.65 -11.83
CA ASP A 378 11.51 7.16 -13.20
C ASP A 378 10.24 6.31 -13.30
N ILE A 379 10.00 5.41 -12.34
CA ILE A 379 8.76 4.61 -12.28
C ILE A 379 7.52 5.51 -12.32
N PHE A 380 7.54 6.61 -11.57
CA PHE A 380 6.40 7.55 -11.49
C PHE A 380 6.52 8.76 -12.42
N GLN A 381 7.46 8.74 -13.36
CA GLN A 381 7.67 9.79 -14.37
C GLN A 381 7.83 11.22 -13.77
N LEU A 382 8.45 11.31 -12.60
CA LEU A 382 8.66 12.58 -11.88
C LEU A 382 9.80 13.42 -12.47
N GLY A 383 10.60 12.84 -13.38
CA GLY A 383 11.79 13.48 -13.93
C GLY A 383 12.96 13.58 -12.93
N PRO A 384 14.06 14.22 -13.33
CA PRO A 384 15.25 14.31 -12.49
C PRO A 384 15.00 15.12 -11.21
N ARG A 385 15.76 14.79 -10.17
CA ARG A 385 15.70 15.52 -8.89
C ARG A 385 15.89 17.03 -9.11
N PRO A 386 15.02 17.89 -8.55
CA PRO A 386 15.24 19.33 -8.60
C PRO A 386 16.57 19.68 -7.90
N THR A 387 17.57 20.09 -8.67
CA THR A 387 18.84 20.56 -8.10
C THR A 387 18.62 21.90 -7.43
N ASN A 388 19.02 22.02 -6.18
CA ASN A 388 19.05 23.31 -5.45
C ASN A 388 20.09 24.29 -6.00
N THR A 389 20.66 24.05 -7.20
CA THR A 389 21.61 24.92 -7.87
C THR A 389 20.87 26.06 -8.54
N GLY A 390 20.79 27.19 -7.88
CA GLY A 390 20.56 28.47 -8.51
C GLY A 390 19.13 28.95 -8.54
N ILE A 391 18.57 29.26 -7.40
CA ILE A 391 17.53 30.28 -7.31
C ILE A 391 18.05 31.41 -6.39
N ASN A 392 18.97 32.17 -6.93
CA ASN A 392 19.00 33.60 -6.69
C ASN A 392 17.79 34.19 -7.43
N GLY A 393 16.67 34.27 -6.79
CA GLY A 393 15.45 34.83 -7.34
C GLY A 393 14.24 34.41 -6.52
N ASN A 394 13.94 35.11 -5.43
CA ASN A 394 12.84 34.91 -4.52
C ASN A 394 13.02 33.74 -3.51
N ALA A 395 13.97 33.90 -2.61
CA ALA A 395 13.80 33.36 -1.26
C ALA A 395 12.41 33.85 -0.80
N LYS A 396 11.39 32.97 -0.79
CA LYS A 396 10.11 33.25 -0.17
C LYS A 396 10.42 33.62 1.27
N VAL A 397 10.37 34.92 1.54
CA VAL A 397 10.48 35.47 2.90
C VAL A 397 9.62 34.60 3.78
N LYS A 398 10.22 33.94 4.79
CA LYS A 398 9.48 33.09 5.73
C LYS A 398 8.36 33.96 6.31
N GLN A 399 7.12 33.69 5.90
CA GLN A 399 5.98 34.45 6.37
C GLN A 399 6.01 34.47 7.90
N SER A 400 5.88 35.64 8.48
CA SER A 400 5.84 35.83 9.93
C SER A 400 4.71 34.98 10.52
N LYS A 401 4.81 34.63 11.80
CA LYS A 401 3.75 33.87 12.51
C LYS A 401 2.39 34.57 12.40
N LEU A 402 2.39 35.90 12.33
CA LEU A 402 1.22 36.75 12.14
C LEU A 402 0.65 36.63 10.73
N GLU A 403 1.49 36.67 9.70
CA GLU A 403 1.05 36.52 8.30
C GLU A 403 0.44 35.15 8.04
N ARG A 404 1.05 34.06 8.57
CA ARG A 404 0.47 32.71 8.49
C ARG A 404 -0.90 32.64 9.16
N HIS A 405 -1.05 33.29 10.32
CA HIS A 405 -2.33 33.36 11.02
C HIS A 405 -3.38 34.11 10.19
N LEU A 406 -3.03 35.23 9.57
CA LEU A 406 -3.92 36.02 8.71
C LEU A 406 -4.33 35.25 7.45
N VAL A 407 -3.39 34.56 6.77
CA VAL A 407 -3.66 33.72 5.60
C VAL A 407 -4.59 32.56 5.96
N ASN A 408 -4.34 31.88 7.09
CA ASN A 408 -5.21 30.80 7.58
C ASN A 408 -6.61 31.29 7.95
N ALA A 409 -6.72 32.46 8.58
CA ALA A 409 -8.00 33.08 8.94
C ALA A 409 -8.77 33.49 7.67
N ALA A 410 -8.09 34.04 6.67
CA ALA A 410 -8.70 34.38 5.38
C ALA A 410 -9.17 33.13 4.61
N ALA A 411 -8.38 32.07 4.59
CA ALA A 411 -8.73 30.80 3.98
C ALA A 411 -9.92 30.11 4.69
N PHE A 412 -9.98 30.20 6.03
CA PHE A 412 -11.12 29.72 6.81
C PHE A 412 -12.39 30.51 6.49
N LYS A 413 -12.30 31.84 6.42
CA LYS A 413 -13.41 32.73 6.06
C LYS A 413 -13.92 32.44 4.63
N ALA A 414 -13.02 32.26 3.69
CA ALA A 414 -13.38 31.91 2.30
C ALA A 414 -14.13 30.56 2.21
N ARG A 415 -13.66 29.55 2.95
CA ARG A 415 -14.34 28.23 3.05
C ARG A 415 -15.72 28.34 3.69
N SER A 416 -15.87 29.16 4.75
CA SER A 416 -17.16 29.38 5.40
C SER A 416 -18.16 30.08 4.49
N ILE A 417 -17.71 31.08 3.70
CA ILE A 417 -18.53 31.77 2.69
C ILE A 417 -18.95 30.81 1.58
N SER A 418 -18.03 29.97 1.09
CA SER A 418 -18.32 28.97 0.04
C SER A 418 -19.37 27.94 0.53
N ARG A 419 -19.24 27.47 1.77
CA ARG A 419 -20.22 26.57 2.40
C ARG A 419 -21.59 27.25 2.58
N GLY A 420 -21.62 28.53 2.94
CA GLY A 420 -22.85 29.32 3.04
C GLY A 420 -23.56 29.44 1.69
N LYS A 421 -22.83 29.80 0.63
CA LYS A 421 -23.39 29.88 -0.72
C LYS A 421 -23.93 28.56 -1.27
N ASN A 422 -23.32 27.43 -0.90
CA ASN A 422 -23.80 26.11 -1.31
C ASN A 422 -25.02 25.66 -0.51
N ARG A 423 -25.24 26.14 0.71
CA ARG A 423 -26.46 25.91 1.51
C ARG A 423 -27.66 26.65 0.93
N ASP A 424 -27.48 27.91 0.53
CA ASP A 424 -28.60 28.72 -0.03
C ASP A 424 -29.10 28.16 -1.37
N LYS A 425 -28.24 27.54 -2.19
CA LYS A 425 -28.67 26.88 -3.43
C LYS A 425 -29.58 25.67 -3.22
N ARG A 426 -29.51 25.01 -2.06
CA ARG A 426 -30.40 23.87 -1.75
C ARG A 426 -31.76 24.29 -1.24
N SER A 427 -31.88 25.50 -0.68
CA SER A 427 -33.17 26.05 -0.23
C SER A 427 -34.01 26.67 -1.37
N ALA A 428 -33.39 26.98 -2.52
CA ALA A 428 -34.06 27.56 -3.67
C ALA A 428 -34.68 26.55 -4.65
N VAL A 429 -34.62 25.25 -4.37
CA VAL A 429 -35.15 24.19 -5.23
C VAL A 429 -36.46 23.58 -4.68
N VAL A 430 -37.04 24.18 -3.66
CA VAL A 430 -38.34 23.77 -3.12
C VAL A 430 -39.31 24.95 -3.21
N THR A 431 -39.72 25.27 -4.43
CA THR A 431 -40.96 25.98 -4.75
C THR A 431 -41.48 25.47 -6.08
#